data_313a15ca3784dc2eb2e7f505406b035c
#
_entry.id   313a15ca3784dc2eb2e7f505406b035c
#
_cell.length_a   1.000
_cell.length_b   1.000
_cell.length_c   1.000
_cell.angle_alpha   90.00
_cell.angle_beta   90.00
_cell.angle_gamma   90.00
#
_symmetry.space_group_name_H-M   'P 1'
#
loop_
_entity.id
_entity.type
_entity.pdbx_description
1 polymer ?
#
loop_
_entity_poly.entity_id
_entity_poly.type
_entity_poly.pdbx_seq_one_letter_code
_entity_poly.pdbx_strand_id
1 'polypeptide(L)'
;SGLITIGDLEPSTTYRLSAVASNGKVNGKVETIEHTTSAPDVHPAVVLTPGTPTSTTLSFTAALTDPETAAYVCLEKTEGTTVPTAEEILRDGTAIAQTGELLVENLKPATVYLIAAAVANTGIYSEVETLEMETVARTPVVTVIAGTPTETTLSFHFKLTDAEKAAYVCLEKTEGLTVPAAEEILRDGTDLPVSADVTEIRD
;
A
#
# COMPACT_ATOMS: atom_id res chain seq x y z
N SER A 1 6.15 60.08 4.79
CA SER A 1 5.38 58.82 4.52
C SER A 1 6.24 57.65 4.84
N GLY A 2 5.66 56.62 5.43
CA GLY A 2 6.35 55.38 5.79
C GLY A 2 5.42 54.19 5.60
N LEU A 3 6.00 53.00 5.35
CA LEU A 3 5.31 51.73 5.37
C LEU A 3 5.27 51.19 6.81
N ILE A 4 4.12 50.77 7.26
CA ILE A 4 3.94 50.06 8.52
C ILE A 4 3.41 48.68 8.19
N THR A 5 4.03 47.63 8.73
CA THR A 5 3.59 46.25 8.61
C THR A 5 3.03 45.80 9.94
N ILE A 6 1.85 45.20 9.93
CA ILE A 6 1.20 44.57 11.09
C ILE A 6 1.32 43.05 10.90
N GLY A 7 1.96 42.36 11.83
CA GLY A 7 2.14 40.93 11.80
C GLY A 7 1.16 40.16 12.69
N ASP A 8 1.29 38.84 12.72
CA ASP A 8 0.53 37.89 13.55
C ASP A 8 -1.00 37.98 13.36
N LEU A 9 -1.43 38.25 12.12
CA LEU A 9 -2.82 38.31 11.71
C LEU A 9 -3.29 36.93 11.21
N GLU A 10 -4.55 36.60 11.48
CA GLU A 10 -5.18 35.37 10.97
C GLU A 10 -5.34 35.44 9.44
N PRO A 11 -5.07 34.37 8.69
CA PRO A 11 -5.31 34.30 7.26
C PRO A 11 -6.79 34.48 6.88
N SER A 12 -7.06 34.82 5.64
CA SER A 12 -8.43 35.01 5.08
C SER A 12 -9.35 35.88 5.94
N THR A 13 -8.79 36.75 6.76
CA THR A 13 -9.52 37.55 7.74
C THR A 13 -9.52 39.04 7.35
N THR A 14 -10.69 39.66 7.37
CA THR A 14 -10.82 41.10 7.09
C THR A 14 -10.57 41.91 8.36
N TYR A 15 -9.57 42.76 8.30
CA TYR A 15 -9.21 43.70 9.34
C TYR A 15 -9.58 45.14 8.96
N ARG A 16 -9.97 45.87 9.98
CA ARG A 16 -10.22 47.33 9.85
C ARG A 16 -9.09 48.07 10.54
N LEU A 17 -8.37 48.90 9.80
CA LEU A 17 -7.35 49.80 10.31
C LEU A 17 -7.89 51.21 10.35
N SER A 18 -7.82 51.86 11.51
CA SER A 18 -8.23 53.25 11.72
C SER A 18 -7.05 54.05 12.23
N ALA A 19 -6.85 55.20 11.67
CA ALA A 19 -5.77 56.11 12.05
C ALA A 19 -6.27 57.56 12.25
N VAL A 20 -5.64 58.28 13.14
CA VAL A 20 -5.91 59.69 13.41
C VAL A 20 -4.61 60.43 13.66
N ALA A 21 -4.54 61.66 13.27
CA ALA A 21 -3.42 62.56 13.58
C ALA A 21 -3.86 63.69 14.53
N SER A 22 -2.92 64.14 15.37
CA SER A 22 -3.15 65.27 16.27
C SER A 22 -1.91 66.18 16.25
N ASN A 23 -2.11 67.50 16.33
CA ASN A 23 -1.04 68.47 16.55
C ASN A 23 -0.87 68.93 18.02
N GLY A 24 -1.49 68.11 18.96
CA GLY A 24 -1.46 68.43 20.40
C GLY A 24 -2.52 69.36 20.90
N LYS A 25 -3.21 70.05 19.98
CA LYS A 25 -4.29 71.01 20.29
C LYS A 25 -5.65 70.59 19.68
N VAL A 26 -5.60 70.00 18.50
CA VAL A 26 -6.78 69.57 17.74
C VAL A 26 -6.49 68.13 17.15
N ASN A 27 -7.46 67.28 17.25
CA ASN A 27 -7.43 65.93 16.60
C ASN A 27 -8.01 66.07 15.18
N GLY A 28 -7.39 65.42 14.24
CA GLY A 28 -7.88 65.28 12.87
C GLY A 28 -9.06 64.33 12.78
N LYS A 29 -9.54 64.12 11.57
CA LYS A 29 -10.55 63.12 11.25
C LYS A 29 -9.93 61.71 11.34
N VAL A 30 -10.69 60.75 11.85
CA VAL A 30 -10.30 59.35 11.77
C VAL A 30 -10.49 58.87 10.34
N GLU A 31 -9.42 58.34 9.77
CA GLU A 31 -9.48 57.64 8.47
C GLU A 31 -9.41 56.10 8.75
N THR A 32 -10.21 55.38 7.96
CA THR A 32 -10.38 53.91 8.15
C THR A 32 -10.27 53.24 6.80
N ILE A 33 -9.54 52.12 6.77
CA ILE A 33 -9.48 51.19 5.64
C ILE A 33 -9.79 49.77 6.12
N GLU A 34 -10.32 48.96 5.22
CA GLU A 34 -10.49 47.52 5.43
C GLU A 34 -9.60 46.79 4.44
N HIS A 35 -8.95 45.72 4.92
CA HIS A 35 -8.14 44.85 4.09
C HIS A 35 -8.19 43.44 4.60
N THR A 36 -8.22 42.52 3.66
CA THR A 36 -8.29 41.07 3.98
C THR A 36 -6.90 40.45 3.80
N THR A 37 -6.44 39.69 4.80
CA THR A 37 -5.22 38.90 4.67
C THR A 37 -5.38 37.81 3.62
N SER A 38 -4.28 37.40 2.99
CA SER A 38 -4.28 36.31 2.03
C SER A 38 -4.73 35.01 2.65
N ALA A 39 -5.22 34.08 1.85
CA ALA A 39 -5.44 32.68 2.28
C ALA A 39 -4.12 32.04 2.71
N PRO A 40 -4.17 30.98 3.53
CA PRO A 40 -2.97 30.19 3.83
C PRO A 40 -2.30 29.69 2.56
N ASP A 41 -0.98 29.72 2.55
CA ASP A 41 -0.17 29.14 1.48
C ASP A 41 0.07 27.67 1.82
N VAL A 42 -0.86 26.80 1.41
CA VAL A 42 -0.81 25.37 1.67
C VAL A 42 -0.55 24.61 0.38
N HIS A 43 0.35 23.67 0.45
CA HIS A 43 0.73 22.80 -0.67
C HIS A 43 0.62 21.33 -0.25
N PRO A 44 -0.63 20.78 -0.16
CA PRO A 44 -0.82 19.41 0.22
C PRO A 44 -0.11 18.49 -0.78
N ALA A 45 0.68 17.53 -0.25
CA ALA A 45 1.39 16.55 -1.06
C ALA A 45 1.56 15.25 -0.31
N VAL A 46 1.69 14.14 -1.06
CA VAL A 46 2.06 12.83 -0.53
C VAL A 46 3.17 12.23 -1.38
N VAL A 47 4.10 11.55 -0.72
CA VAL A 47 5.14 10.75 -1.38
C VAL A 47 5.04 9.33 -0.86
N LEU A 48 4.91 8.36 -1.77
CA LEU A 48 4.86 6.95 -1.46
C LEU A 48 6.23 6.29 -1.69
N THR A 49 6.68 5.51 -0.72
CA THR A 49 7.93 4.74 -0.81
C THR A 49 7.62 3.26 -0.55
N PRO A 50 8.02 2.33 -1.46
CA PRO A 50 7.74 0.91 -1.29
C PRO A 50 8.49 0.32 -0.09
N GLY A 51 7.83 -0.54 0.66
CA GLY A 51 8.40 -1.41 1.68
C GLY A 51 8.63 -2.83 1.15
N THR A 52 8.67 -3.81 2.05
CA THR A 52 8.92 -5.21 1.71
C THR A 52 7.59 -5.96 1.49
N PRO A 53 7.33 -6.53 0.29
CA PRO A 53 6.15 -7.33 0.04
C PRO A 53 6.27 -8.73 0.67
N THR A 54 5.13 -9.32 1.02
CA THR A 54 4.98 -10.76 1.30
C THR A 54 4.03 -11.39 0.27
N SER A 55 3.66 -12.65 0.45
CA SER A 55 2.69 -13.28 -0.46
C SER A 55 1.26 -12.76 -0.30
N THR A 56 0.94 -12.09 0.79
CA THR A 56 -0.43 -11.63 1.11
C THR A 56 -0.49 -10.22 1.67
N THR A 57 0.65 -9.54 1.76
CA THR A 57 0.72 -8.17 2.28
C THR A 57 1.66 -7.30 1.46
N LEU A 58 1.38 -6.01 1.43
CA LEU A 58 2.27 -4.97 0.93
C LEU A 58 2.45 -3.93 2.03
N SER A 59 3.70 -3.55 2.31
CA SER A 59 4.00 -2.39 3.15
C SER A 59 4.54 -1.24 2.30
N PHE A 60 4.22 -0.03 2.69
CA PHE A 60 4.76 1.18 2.07
C PHE A 60 4.76 2.33 3.08
N THR A 61 5.58 3.33 2.86
CA THR A 61 5.59 4.55 3.67
C THR A 61 4.92 5.68 2.91
N ALA A 62 4.03 6.42 3.57
CA ALA A 62 3.46 7.67 3.08
C ALA A 62 4.07 8.84 3.86
N ALA A 63 4.75 9.74 3.16
CA ALA A 63 5.21 11.01 3.71
C ALA A 63 4.24 12.12 3.27
N LEU A 64 3.62 12.79 4.24
CA LEU A 64 2.59 13.79 4.02
C LEU A 64 3.15 15.20 4.24
N THR A 65 2.77 16.14 3.38
CA THR A 65 3.04 17.56 3.51
C THR A 65 1.72 18.31 3.60
N ASP A 66 1.62 19.25 4.54
CA ASP A 66 0.43 20.07 4.82
C ASP A 66 -0.90 19.30 4.84
N PRO A 67 -1.00 18.16 5.56
CA PRO A 67 -2.20 17.34 5.56
C PRO A 67 -3.26 17.87 6.52
N GLU A 68 -4.49 18.11 6.05
CA GLU A 68 -5.71 18.15 6.87
C GLU A 68 -6.41 16.79 6.82
N THR A 69 -6.49 16.23 5.62
CA THR A 69 -6.98 14.88 5.35
C THR A 69 -6.06 14.18 4.37
N ALA A 70 -5.88 12.86 4.55
CA ALA A 70 -5.11 12.02 3.65
C ALA A 70 -5.71 10.62 3.60
N ALA A 71 -5.70 10.01 2.43
CA ALA A 71 -6.18 8.64 2.24
C ALA A 71 -5.43 7.94 1.10
N TYR A 72 -5.55 6.61 1.05
CA TYR A 72 -5.08 5.80 -0.05
C TYR A 72 -6.11 4.75 -0.44
N VAL A 73 -5.99 4.24 -1.66
CA VAL A 73 -6.66 3.04 -2.16
C VAL A 73 -5.62 2.05 -2.65
N CYS A 74 -5.91 0.76 -2.52
CA CYS A 74 -5.12 -0.33 -3.07
C CYS A 74 -5.99 -1.13 -4.04
N LEU A 75 -5.64 -1.14 -5.31
CA LEU A 75 -6.40 -1.76 -6.40
C LEU A 75 -5.58 -2.87 -7.03
N GLU A 76 -6.20 -4.03 -7.29
CA GLU A 76 -5.57 -5.06 -8.14
C GLU A 76 -5.37 -4.48 -9.54
N LYS A 77 -4.12 -4.48 -10.03
CA LYS A 77 -3.80 -3.91 -11.33
C LYS A 77 -4.13 -4.92 -12.44
N THR A 78 -5.11 -4.58 -13.25
CA THR A 78 -5.51 -5.32 -14.44
C THR A 78 -5.47 -4.42 -15.67
N GLU A 79 -5.63 -5.01 -16.87
CA GLU A 79 -5.81 -4.21 -18.08
C GLU A 79 -7.08 -3.35 -17.95
N GLY A 80 -6.92 -2.03 -17.98
CA GLY A 80 -8.02 -1.08 -17.79
C GLY A 80 -8.21 -0.54 -16.37
N THR A 81 -7.37 -0.90 -15.40
CA THR A 81 -7.39 -0.26 -14.07
C THR A 81 -7.12 1.24 -14.22
N THR A 82 -8.07 2.06 -13.77
CA THR A 82 -7.96 3.52 -13.77
C THR A 82 -7.59 4.03 -12.39
N VAL A 83 -6.74 5.04 -12.34
CA VAL A 83 -6.42 5.76 -11.10
C VAL A 83 -7.60 6.62 -10.70
N PRO A 84 -8.15 6.48 -9.48
CA PRO A 84 -9.20 7.37 -9.01
C PRO A 84 -8.70 8.80 -8.83
N THR A 85 -9.60 9.77 -8.86
CA THR A 85 -9.29 11.16 -8.57
C THR A 85 -8.95 11.36 -7.09
N ALA A 86 -8.27 12.46 -6.76
CA ALA A 86 -7.94 12.79 -5.37
C ALA A 86 -9.19 12.87 -4.48
N GLU A 87 -10.28 13.44 -4.98
CA GLU A 87 -11.55 13.52 -4.26
C GLU A 87 -12.16 12.14 -3.98
N GLU A 88 -12.14 11.22 -4.95
CA GLU A 88 -12.62 9.84 -4.77
C GLU A 88 -11.77 9.08 -3.76
N ILE A 89 -10.43 9.21 -3.82
CA ILE A 89 -9.52 8.58 -2.87
C ILE A 89 -9.79 9.08 -1.44
N LEU A 90 -9.95 10.37 -1.25
CA LEU A 90 -10.21 10.96 0.07
C LEU A 90 -11.59 10.62 0.63
N ARG A 91 -12.58 10.41 -0.24
CA ARG A 91 -13.94 10.02 0.16
C ARG A 91 -14.06 8.53 0.49
N ASP A 92 -13.51 7.66 -0.36
CA ASP A 92 -13.78 6.22 -0.36
C ASP A 92 -12.57 5.38 0.11
N GLY A 93 -11.38 5.98 0.20
CA GLY A 93 -10.15 5.30 0.55
C GLY A 93 -9.96 5.06 2.06
N THR A 94 -8.88 4.38 2.38
CA THR A 94 -8.42 4.17 3.75
C THR A 94 -7.67 5.41 4.23
N ALA A 95 -8.10 5.98 5.35
CA ALA A 95 -7.49 7.18 5.92
C ALA A 95 -6.03 6.94 6.35
N ILE A 96 -5.17 7.91 6.07
CA ILE A 96 -3.79 7.98 6.56
C ILE A 96 -3.77 9.01 7.71
N ALA A 97 -3.64 8.52 8.93
CA ALA A 97 -3.70 9.38 10.12
C ALA A 97 -2.46 10.27 10.30
N GLN A 98 -1.30 9.79 9.83
CA GLN A 98 -0.02 10.49 9.96
C GLN A 98 1.01 9.93 8.96
N THR A 99 2.08 10.68 8.72
CA THR A 99 3.27 10.17 8.01
C THR A 99 3.79 8.91 8.71
N GLY A 100 4.03 7.85 7.95
CA GLY A 100 4.55 6.60 8.49
C GLY A 100 4.37 5.40 7.57
N GLU A 101 4.72 4.23 8.10
CA GLU A 101 4.54 2.94 7.43
C GLU A 101 3.07 2.49 7.50
N LEU A 102 2.59 1.98 6.39
CA LEU A 102 1.25 1.45 6.20
C LEU A 102 1.35 0.00 5.70
N LEU A 103 0.40 -0.83 6.12
CA LEU A 103 0.31 -2.23 5.74
C LEU A 103 -1.05 -2.51 5.10
N VAL A 104 -1.02 -3.14 3.93
CA VAL A 104 -2.20 -3.69 3.26
C VAL A 104 -2.15 -5.20 3.35
N GLU A 105 -3.22 -5.81 3.85
CA GLU A 105 -3.30 -7.25 4.12
C GLU A 105 -4.36 -7.93 3.25
N ASN A 106 -4.41 -9.27 3.30
CA ASN A 106 -5.38 -10.12 2.60
C ASN A 106 -5.32 -10.00 1.06
N LEU A 107 -4.13 -9.78 0.55
CA LEU A 107 -3.87 -9.68 -0.88
C LEU A 107 -3.66 -11.08 -1.50
N LYS A 108 -3.88 -11.19 -2.82
CA LYS A 108 -3.57 -12.39 -3.60
C LYS A 108 -2.07 -12.48 -3.83
N PRO A 109 -1.48 -13.69 -3.77
CA PRO A 109 -0.07 -13.91 -4.13
C PRO A 109 0.20 -13.63 -5.61
N ALA A 110 1.47 -13.33 -5.94
CA ALA A 110 1.96 -13.09 -7.32
C ALA A 110 1.05 -12.13 -8.11
N THR A 111 0.57 -11.08 -7.46
CA THR A 111 -0.40 -10.14 -8.03
C THR A 111 0.13 -8.71 -7.92
N VAL A 112 0.04 -7.96 -9.01
CA VAL A 112 0.42 -6.56 -9.04
C VAL A 112 -0.74 -5.71 -8.52
N TYR A 113 -0.42 -4.78 -7.63
CA TYR A 113 -1.36 -3.81 -7.07
C TYR A 113 -0.91 -2.39 -7.38
N LEU A 114 -1.88 -1.52 -7.61
CA LEU A 114 -1.71 -0.09 -7.72
C LEU A 114 -2.19 0.55 -6.42
N ILE A 115 -1.30 1.20 -5.71
CA ILE A 115 -1.60 2.04 -4.55
C ILE A 115 -1.67 3.47 -5.06
N ALA A 116 -2.77 4.16 -4.78
CA ALA A 116 -2.94 5.57 -5.12
C ALA A 116 -3.31 6.34 -3.85
N ALA A 117 -2.65 7.46 -3.60
CA ALA A 117 -2.86 8.28 -2.41
C ALA A 117 -3.06 9.76 -2.77
N ALA A 118 -3.81 10.44 -1.92
CA ALA A 118 -4.07 11.87 -2.03
C ALA A 118 -4.14 12.52 -0.65
N VAL A 119 -3.85 13.82 -0.64
CA VAL A 119 -3.92 14.71 0.54
C VAL A 119 -4.78 15.91 0.20
N ALA A 120 -5.52 16.42 1.17
CA ALA A 120 -6.19 17.72 1.05
C ALA A 120 -5.95 18.59 2.27
N ASN A 121 -5.97 19.89 2.06
CA ASN A 121 -5.97 20.91 3.09
C ASN A 121 -6.77 22.13 2.62
N THR A 122 -7.68 22.63 3.47
CA THR A 122 -8.53 23.81 3.19
C THR A 122 -9.23 23.77 1.82
N GLY A 123 -9.64 22.56 1.38
CA GLY A 123 -10.30 22.36 0.07
C GLY A 123 -9.36 22.33 -1.14
N ILE A 124 -8.04 22.40 -0.94
CA ILE A 124 -7.02 22.20 -1.96
C ILE A 124 -6.61 20.73 -1.94
N TYR A 125 -6.62 20.08 -3.11
CA TYR A 125 -6.21 18.68 -3.29
C TYR A 125 -4.79 18.61 -3.83
N SER A 126 -4.03 17.60 -3.37
CA SER A 126 -2.75 17.22 -4.01
C SER A 126 -2.99 16.60 -5.39
N GLU A 127 -1.94 16.50 -6.17
CA GLU A 127 -1.89 15.49 -7.22
C GLU A 127 -1.99 14.09 -6.60
N VAL A 128 -2.52 13.13 -7.37
CA VAL A 128 -2.57 11.74 -6.94
C VAL A 128 -1.20 11.12 -7.13
N GLU A 129 -0.61 10.68 -6.03
CA GLU A 129 0.63 9.90 -6.06
C GLU A 129 0.29 8.41 -6.22
N THR A 130 1.05 7.71 -7.07
CA THR A 130 0.83 6.29 -7.35
C THR A 130 2.07 5.46 -7.14
N LEU A 131 1.89 4.24 -6.62
CA LEU A 131 2.94 3.27 -6.39
C LEU A 131 2.46 1.88 -6.84
N GLU A 132 3.21 1.24 -7.74
CA GLU A 132 2.96 -0.14 -8.13
C GLU A 132 3.83 -1.08 -7.31
N MET A 133 3.21 -2.14 -6.78
CA MET A 133 3.89 -3.19 -6.02
C MET A 133 3.30 -4.55 -6.36
N GLU A 134 4.15 -5.58 -6.33
CA GLU A 134 3.74 -6.96 -6.55
C GLU A 134 3.92 -7.79 -5.28
N THR A 135 2.91 -8.57 -4.92
CA THR A 135 3.01 -9.55 -3.83
C THR A 135 3.87 -10.73 -4.27
N VAL A 136 4.61 -11.32 -3.32
CA VAL A 136 5.48 -12.47 -3.60
C VAL A 136 4.66 -13.71 -3.95
N ALA A 137 5.12 -14.51 -4.90
CA ALA A 137 4.54 -15.81 -5.17
C ALA A 137 4.71 -16.74 -3.96
N ARG A 138 3.72 -17.61 -3.73
CA ARG A 138 3.87 -18.68 -2.74
C ARG A 138 4.77 -19.78 -3.29
N THR A 139 5.66 -20.30 -2.44
CA THR A 139 6.51 -21.43 -2.81
C THR A 139 5.78 -22.71 -2.40
N PRO A 140 5.44 -23.61 -3.36
CA PRO A 140 4.83 -24.88 -3.04
C PRO A 140 5.80 -25.77 -2.27
N VAL A 141 5.29 -26.51 -1.29
CA VAL A 141 6.06 -27.44 -0.46
C VAL A 141 5.39 -28.80 -0.44
N VAL A 142 6.18 -29.86 -0.62
CA VAL A 142 5.79 -31.23 -0.35
C VAL A 142 6.61 -31.76 0.82
N THR A 143 5.93 -32.35 1.80
CA THR A 143 6.57 -33.12 2.88
C THR A 143 6.20 -34.59 2.72
N VAL A 144 7.20 -35.44 2.69
CA VAL A 144 7.01 -36.90 2.55
C VAL A 144 7.41 -37.57 3.86
N ILE A 145 6.53 -38.45 4.38
CA ILE A 145 6.73 -39.20 5.62
C ILE A 145 6.65 -40.69 5.29
N ALA A 146 7.70 -41.41 5.62
CA ALA A 146 7.73 -42.88 5.38
C ALA A 146 6.66 -43.61 6.20
N GLY A 147 5.92 -44.49 5.53
CA GLY A 147 5.04 -45.47 6.17
C GLY A 147 5.75 -46.75 6.49
N THR A 148 4.98 -47.80 6.86
CA THR A 148 5.53 -49.11 7.17
C THR A 148 5.71 -49.94 5.89
N PRO A 149 6.94 -50.38 5.54
CA PRO A 149 7.18 -51.19 4.35
C PRO A 149 6.75 -52.63 4.58
N THR A 150 6.48 -53.35 3.47
CA THR A 150 6.33 -54.79 3.43
C THR A 150 7.47 -55.39 2.59
N GLU A 151 7.43 -56.71 2.33
CA GLU A 151 8.44 -57.39 1.49
C GLU A 151 8.46 -56.84 0.05
N THR A 152 7.33 -56.35 -0.45
CA THR A 152 7.17 -55.94 -1.86
C THR A 152 6.55 -54.57 -2.03
N THR A 153 6.18 -53.86 -0.95
CA THR A 153 5.55 -52.56 -1.03
C THR A 153 6.22 -51.52 -0.14
N LEU A 154 6.19 -50.30 -0.58
CA LEU A 154 6.51 -49.10 0.20
C LEU A 154 5.26 -48.24 0.31
N SER A 155 5.01 -47.75 1.52
CA SER A 155 3.97 -46.75 1.75
C SER A 155 4.57 -45.42 2.24
N PHE A 156 3.93 -44.34 1.93
CA PHE A 156 4.31 -43.02 2.44
C PHE A 156 3.07 -42.13 2.56
N HIS A 157 3.14 -41.20 3.48
CA HIS A 157 2.20 -40.11 3.61
C HIS A 157 2.84 -38.86 3.02
N PHE A 158 2.06 -37.98 2.44
CA PHE A 158 2.54 -36.69 1.99
C PHE A 158 1.61 -35.58 2.45
N LYS A 159 2.20 -34.41 2.65
CA LYS A 159 1.50 -33.15 2.94
C LYS A 159 1.91 -32.16 1.88
N LEU A 160 0.92 -31.50 1.28
CA LEU A 160 1.11 -30.45 0.29
C LEU A 160 0.72 -29.11 0.91
N THR A 161 1.49 -28.07 0.57
CA THR A 161 1.18 -26.70 0.95
C THR A 161 1.40 -25.82 -0.27
N ASP A 162 0.42 -24.98 -0.60
CA ASP A 162 0.46 -24.03 -1.73
C ASP A 162 0.78 -24.70 -3.10
N ALA A 163 0.36 -25.95 -3.31
CA ALA A 163 0.64 -26.72 -4.51
C ALA A 163 -0.60 -26.79 -5.41
N GLU A 164 -0.46 -26.45 -6.69
CA GLU A 164 -1.47 -26.65 -7.74
C GLU A 164 -1.26 -27.98 -8.48
N LYS A 165 -0.04 -28.49 -8.50
CA LYS A 165 0.34 -29.76 -9.08
C LYS A 165 1.41 -30.41 -8.20
N ALA A 166 1.30 -31.73 -8.01
CA ALA A 166 2.31 -32.52 -7.30
C ALA A 166 2.42 -33.90 -7.92
N ALA A 167 3.61 -34.45 -7.97
CA ALA A 167 3.89 -35.79 -8.48
C ALA A 167 5.04 -36.42 -7.71
N TYR A 168 5.16 -37.74 -7.82
CA TYR A 168 6.28 -38.51 -7.24
C TYR A 168 6.87 -39.48 -8.26
N VAL A 169 8.11 -39.86 -8.02
CA VAL A 169 8.76 -41.02 -8.66
C VAL A 169 9.32 -41.92 -7.59
N CYS A 170 9.25 -43.24 -7.83
CA CYS A 170 9.90 -44.24 -7.00
C CYS A 170 10.98 -44.90 -7.84
N LEU A 171 12.24 -44.80 -7.41
CA LEU A 171 13.39 -45.29 -8.13
C LEU A 171 14.18 -46.28 -7.24
N GLU A 172 14.67 -47.37 -7.81
CA GLU A 172 15.62 -48.26 -7.13
C GLU A 172 16.92 -47.45 -6.89
N LYS A 173 17.37 -47.43 -5.63
CA LYS A 173 18.60 -46.74 -5.24
C LYS A 173 19.80 -47.55 -5.67
N THR A 174 20.41 -47.18 -6.79
CA THR A 174 21.67 -47.75 -7.28
C THR A 174 22.83 -46.74 -7.10
N GLU A 175 24.07 -47.26 -7.14
CA GLU A 175 25.25 -46.37 -7.10
C GLU A 175 25.27 -45.45 -8.33
N GLY A 176 25.41 -44.16 -8.08
CA GLY A 176 25.38 -43.15 -9.16
C GLY A 176 23.97 -42.69 -9.60
N LEU A 177 22.89 -43.16 -8.95
CA LEU A 177 21.54 -42.63 -9.23
C LEU A 177 21.46 -41.16 -8.95
N THR A 178 21.05 -40.37 -9.95
CA THR A 178 20.71 -38.96 -9.79
C THR A 178 19.20 -38.81 -9.60
N VAL A 179 18.81 -37.96 -8.65
CA VAL A 179 17.39 -37.60 -8.46
C VAL A 179 16.98 -36.73 -9.67
N PRO A 180 15.86 -37.02 -10.35
CA PRO A 180 15.35 -36.22 -11.43
C PRO A 180 15.06 -34.76 -10.98
N ALA A 181 15.15 -33.84 -11.91
CA ALA A 181 14.77 -32.46 -11.63
C ALA A 181 13.26 -32.35 -11.35
N ALA A 182 12.84 -31.32 -10.59
CA ALA A 182 11.44 -31.11 -10.23
C ALA A 182 10.51 -31.08 -11.46
N GLU A 183 10.95 -30.45 -12.54
CA GLU A 183 10.20 -30.37 -13.81
C GLU A 183 9.99 -31.73 -14.45
N GLU A 184 10.98 -32.63 -14.37
CA GLU A 184 10.90 -33.99 -14.90
C GLU A 184 9.94 -34.83 -14.05
N ILE A 185 10.00 -34.71 -12.72
CA ILE A 185 9.06 -35.41 -11.82
C ILE A 185 7.62 -34.93 -12.08
N LEU A 186 7.41 -33.62 -12.25
CA LEU A 186 6.07 -33.08 -12.53
C LEU A 186 5.55 -33.41 -13.94
N ARG A 187 6.41 -33.75 -14.88
CA ARG A 187 6.03 -34.15 -16.24
C ARG A 187 5.79 -35.65 -16.37
N ASP A 188 6.71 -36.48 -15.83
CA ASP A 188 6.82 -37.89 -16.12
C ASP A 188 6.48 -38.76 -14.89
N GLY A 189 6.36 -38.18 -13.70
CA GLY A 189 6.05 -38.90 -12.47
C GLY A 189 4.57 -39.26 -12.34
N THR A 190 4.25 -39.94 -11.25
CA THR A 190 2.86 -40.26 -10.89
C THR A 190 2.25 -39.10 -10.14
N ASP A 191 1.11 -38.61 -10.61
CA ASP A 191 0.42 -37.48 -9.98
C ASP A 191 -0.04 -37.82 -8.56
N LEU A 192 0.17 -36.89 -7.64
CA LEU A 192 -0.42 -36.88 -6.33
C LEU A 192 -1.74 -36.08 -6.36
N PRO A 193 -2.79 -36.54 -5.67
CA PRO A 193 -4.03 -35.80 -5.61
C PRO A 193 -3.82 -34.48 -4.85
N VAL A 194 -4.06 -33.38 -5.54
CA VAL A 194 -4.07 -32.02 -4.97
C VAL A 194 -5.52 -31.62 -4.78
N SER A 195 -5.98 -31.55 -3.51
CA SER A 195 -7.28 -30.99 -3.19
C SER A 195 -7.09 -29.80 -2.26
N ALA A 196 -7.93 -28.79 -2.38
CA ALA A 196 -7.83 -27.55 -1.60
C ALA A 196 -7.91 -27.76 -0.08
N ASP A 197 -8.40 -28.92 0.39
CA ASP A 197 -8.65 -29.22 1.79
C ASP A 197 -7.95 -30.50 2.33
N VAL A 198 -7.11 -31.19 1.55
CA VAL A 198 -6.47 -32.41 2.03
C VAL A 198 -5.05 -32.13 2.48
N THR A 199 -4.88 -32.07 3.78
CA THR A 199 -3.58 -32.05 4.44
C THR A 199 -2.96 -33.44 4.60
N GLU A 200 -3.72 -34.53 4.36
CA GLU A 200 -3.28 -35.91 4.58
C GLU A 200 -4.08 -36.89 3.72
N ILE A 201 -3.44 -37.70 2.90
CA ILE A 201 -4.05 -38.84 2.22
C ILE A 201 -3.62 -40.11 2.98
N ARG A 202 -4.60 -40.87 3.43
CA ARG A 202 -4.43 -42.22 4.01
C ARG A 202 -4.84 -43.22 2.96
N ASP A 203 -3.98 -44.23 2.75
CA ASP A 203 -4.34 -45.48 2.07
C ASP A 203 -5.19 -46.38 2.99
#